data_0815e05e5fabebfcff990a0ec0addf35
#
_entry.id   0815e05e5fabebfcff990a0ec0addf35
#
_cell.length_a   1.000
_cell.length_b   1.000
_cell.length_c   1.000
_cell.angle_alpha   90.00
_cell.angle_beta   90.00
_cell.angle_gamma   90.00
#
_symmetry.space_group_name_H-M   'P 1'
#
loop_
_entity.id
_entity.type
_entity.pdbx_description
1 polymer ?
#
loop_
_entity_poly.entity_id
_entity_poly.type
_entity_poly.pdbx_seq_one_letter_code
_entity_poly.pdbx_strand_id
1 'polypeptide(L)'
;MLLNIVYIGNDPSTAKGLNSHPSFKLVHYRGGFGAYNSLNQIGVSPDAILLDKGIQGIKLSWLKQCLNEMDSSPVPFFYICDKYTKNEVKEWLKDGVFDVFLSKVDPDRLESQVVFTKKINFSKKVIKSDILYKIPFLKRSFDLIVASFAVLFVSPILLFAVIAIRLESRGKVYYTSKRVGTGYKIFDFYKLRSMSTDADSKLKDLSHLN
;
A
#
# COMPACT_ATOMS: atom_id res chain seq x y z
N MET A 1 18.88 15.16 2.04
CA MET A 1 17.81 16.03 2.62
C MET A 1 17.51 15.49 4.02
N LEU A 2 17.53 16.34 5.05
CA LEU A 2 17.26 15.87 6.41
C LEU A 2 15.74 15.82 6.62
N LEU A 3 15.24 14.64 7.02
CA LEU A 3 13.82 14.40 7.26
C LEU A 3 13.54 14.38 8.76
N ASN A 4 12.56 15.16 9.21
CA ASN A 4 12.12 15.18 10.61
C ASN A 4 11.14 14.05 10.84
N ILE A 5 11.59 13.00 11.52
CA ILE A 5 10.79 11.81 11.81
C ILE A 5 10.36 11.83 13.28
N VAL A 6 9.08 11.66 13.53
CA VAL A 6 8.54 11.48 14.88
C VAL A 6 8.22 10.01 15.08
N TYR A 7 8.83 9.40 16.07
CA TYR A 7 8.51 8.04 16.49
C TYR A 7 7.83 8.06 17.86
N ILE A 8 6.65 7.47 17.94
CA ILE A 8 5.87 7.34 19.16
C ILE A 8 5.75 5.84 19.45
N GLY A 9 6.62 5.36 20.33
CA GLY A 9 6.76 3.94 20.58
C GLY A 9 7.63 3.60 21.77
N ASN A 10 7.54 2.34 22.22
CA ASN A 10 8.28 1.85 23.35
C ASN A 10 9.48 0.98 22.97
N ASP A 11 9.68 0.70 21.68
CA ASP A 11 10.80 -0.12 21.23
C ASP A 11 12.11 0.69 21.06
N PRO A 12 13.10 0.49 21.94
CA PRO A 12 14.37 1.19 21.85
C PRO A 12 15.22 0.75 20.65
N SER A 13 14.99 -0.44 20.11
CA SER A 13 15.73 -0.92 18.94
C SER A 13 15.33 -0.16 17.67
N THR A 14 14.05 0.07 17.49
CA THR A 14 13.51 0.90 16.41
C THR A 14 13.98 2.34 16.54
N ALA A 15 13.94 2.93 17.74
CA ALA A 15 14.42 4.29 17.97
C ALA A 15 15.92 4.42 17.64
N LYS A 16 16.74 3.45 18.05
CA LYS A 16 18.18 3.44 17.76
C LYS A 16 18.45 3.29 16.26
N GLY A 17 17.74 2.39 15.58
CA GLY A 17 17.85 2.18 14.12
C GLY A 17 17.52 3.44 13.32
N LEU A 18 16.43 4.11 13.66
CA LEU A 18 16.02 5.35 13.00
C LEU A 18 16.99 6.51 13.29
N ASN A 19 17.49 6.61 14.52
CA ASN A 19 18.42 7.69 14.91
C ASN A 19 19.82 7.55 14.29
N SER A 20 20.22 6.34 13.93
CA SER A 20 21.51 6.09 13.27
C SER A 20 21.49 6.38 11.76
N HIS A 21 20.31 6.60 11.16
CA HIS A 21 20.20 6.87 9.73
C HIS A 21 20.59 8.33 9.40
N PRO A 22 21.49 8.55 8.42
CA PRO A 22 22.05 9.88 8.16
C PRO A 22 21.03 10.90 7.64
N SER A 23 19.96 10.45 7.00
CA SER A 23 18.91 11.32 6.46
C SER A 23 17.83 11.68 7.49
N PHE A 24 17.87 11.15 8.71
CA PHE A 24 16.82 11.35 9.70
C PHE A 24 17.24 12.23 10.86
N LYS A 25 16.35 13.13 11.23
CA LYS A 25 16.34 13.80 12.53
C LYS A 25 15.19 13.24 13.33
N LEU A 26 15.50 12.35 14.28
CA LEU A 26 14.50 11.62 15.06
C LEU A 26 14.08 12.40 16.30
N VAL A 27 12.77 12.49 16.52
CA VAL A 27 12.16 12.86 17.80
C VAL A 27 11.40 11.66 18.32
N HIS A 28 11.80 11.13 19.47
CA HIS A 28 11.23 9.92 20.04
C HIS A 28 10.43 10.21 21.31
N TYR A 29 9.18 9.74 21.36
CA TYR A 29 8.30 9.81 22.51
C TYR A 29 7.93 8.41 23.00
N ARG A 30 8.16 8.18 24.30
CA ARG A 30 7.69 6.99 25.00
C ARG A 30 6.27 7.23 25.51
N GLY A 31 5.27 6.83 24.71
CA GLY A 31 3.86 6.97 25.06
C GLY A 31 3.15 8.22 24.52
N GLY A 32 1.81 8.15 24.53
CA GLY A 32 0.98 9.11 23.84
C GLY A 32 0.87 10.50 24.45
N PHE A 33 0.91 10.58 25.74
CA PHE A 33 0.70 11.84 26.46
C PHE A 33 1.90 12.82 26.29
N GLY A 34 3.12 12.28 26.25
CA GLY A 34 4.33 13.08 26.01
C GLY A 34 4.38 13.64 24.60
N ALA A 35 3.94 12.89 23.62
CA ALA A 35 3.89 13.31 22.21
C ALA A 35 2.94 14.49 22.01
N TYR A 36 1.81 14.52 22.71
CA TYR A 36 0.81 15.59 22.61
C TYR A 36 1.34 16.96 22.99
N ASN A 37 1.85 17.06 24.19
CA ASN A 37 2.32 18.34 24.73
C ASN A 37 3.53 18.89 23.97
N SER A 38 4.31 17.99 23.38
CA SER A 38 5.55 18.37 22.73
C SER A 38 5.40 18.61 21.22
N LEU A 39 4.45 17.95 20.52
CA LEU A 39 4.18 18.26 19.11
C LEU A 39 3.71 19.70 18.93
N ASN A 40 2.94 20.23 19.88
CA ASN A 40 2.51 21.63 19.89
C ASN A 40 3.64 22.62 20.21
N GLN A 41 4.74 22.17 20.83
CA GLN A 41 5.89 23.00 21.20
C GLN A 41 7.04 22.95 20.18
N ILE A 42 7.05 21.92 19.31
CA ILE A 42 8.08 21.78 18.26
C ILE A 42 7.66 22.67 17.10
N GLY A 43 8.28 23.82 16.95
CA GLY A 43 8.06 24.75 15.82
C GLY A 43 8.46 24.21 14.44
N VAL A 44 8.62 22.89 14.29
CA VAL A 44 9.00 22.20 13.04
C VAL A 44 7.97 21.11 12.75
N SER A 45 7.28 21.22 11.63
CA SER A 45 6.34 20.17 11.19
C SER A 45 7.10 18.88 10.87
N PRO A 46 6.65 17.72 11.36
CA PRO A 46 7.26 16.43 11.04
C PRO A 46 7.03 16.06 9.56
N ASP A 47 7.99 15.35 8.99
CA ASP A 47 7.89 14.80 7.63
C ASP A 47 7.20 13.44 7.61
N ALA A 48 7.23 12.71 8.72
CA ALA A 48 6.50 11.48 8.94
C ALA A 48 6.32 11.19 10.44
N ILE A 49 5.25 10.46 10.78
CA ILE A 49 4.97 9.99 12.14
C ILE A 49 4.84 8.49 12.13
N LEU A 50 5.65 7.81 12.94
CA LEU A 50 5.60 6.37 13.19
C LEU A 50 4.94 6.12 14.54
N LEU A 51 4.05 5.16 14.60
CA LEU A 51 3.26 4.80 15.78
C LEU A 51 3.35 3.30 16.03
N ASP A 52 3.77 2.88 17.22
CA ASP A 52 3.61 1.48 17.63
C ASP A 52 2.13 1.17 17.89
N LYS A 53 1.64 0.08 17.28
CA LYS A 53 0.30 -0.44 17.58
C LYS A 53 0.29 -0.99 19.00
N GLY A 54 -0.44 -0.38 19.87
CA GLY A 54 -0.55 -0.82 21.28
C GLY A 54 -0.17 0.26 22.26
N ILE A 55 0.25 1.42 21.80
CA ILE A 55 0.40 2.57 22.68
C ILE A 55 -0.98 3.04 23.14
N GLN A 56 -1.22 2.88 24.43
CA GLN A 56 -2.45 3.37 25.05
C GLN A 56 -2.48 4.90 25.02
N GLY A 57 -3.66 5.48 24.75
CA GLY A 57 -3.89 6.91 24.87
C GLY A 57 -3.73 7.74 23.60
N ILE A 58 -3.35 7.16 22.46
CA ILE A 58 -3.32 7.90 21.19
C ILE A 58 -4.43 7.38 20.26
N LYS A 59 -5.32 8.29 19.87
CA LYS A 59 -6.23 8.08 18.74
C LYS A 59 -5.65 8.80 17.52
N LEU A 60 -5.56 8.09 16.38
CA LEU A 60 -5.06 8.66 15.12
C LEU A 60 -5.87 9.90 14.68
N SER A 61 -7.18 9.88 14.92
CA SER A 61 -8.06 11.03 14.67
C SER A 61 -7.63 12.29 15.42
N TRP A 62 -7.17 12.12 16.63
CA TRP A 62 -6.70 13.21 17.47
C TRP A 62 -5.33 13.76 16.97
N LEU A 63 -4.37 12.90 16.63
CA LEU A 63 -3.10 13.32 16.04
C LEU A 63 -3.32 14.12 14.74
N LYS A 64 -4.26 13.69 13.91
CA LYS A 64 -4.64 14.42 12.70
C LYS A 64 -5.21 15.80 12.99
N GLN A 65 -6.03 15.92 14.02
CA GLN A 65 -6.59 17.20 14.44
C GLN A 65 -5.46 18.16 14.86
N CYS A 66 -4.52 17.72 15.69
CA CYS A 66 -3.37 18.53 16.10
C CYS A 66 -2.54 19.01 14.91
N LEU A 67 -2.24 18.14 13.95
CA LEU A 67 -1.49 18.51 12.76
C LEU A 67 -2.27 19.45 11.83
N ASN A 68 -3.57 19.35 11.75
CA ASN A 68 -4.40 20.29 11.00
C ASN A 68 -4.42 21.69 11.63
N GLU A 69 -4.40 21.77 12.94
CA GLU A 69 -4.32 23.03 13.68
C GLU A 69 -2.96 23.74 13.49
N MET A 70 -1.90 22.97 13.22
CA MET A 70 -0.55 23.50 12.95
C MET A 70 -0.36 23.99 11.51
N ASP A 71 -1.40 24.02 10.67
CA ASP A 71 -1.35 24.37 9.23
C ASP A 71 -0.22 23.64 8.45
N SER A 72 0.17 22.47 8.94
CA SER A 72 1.22 21.66 8.34
C SER A 72 0.69 20.91 7.10
N SER A 73 1.58 20.68 6.16
CA SER A 73 1.31 19.77 5.03
C SER A 73 0.85 18.41 5.57
N PRO A 74 -0.01 17.68 4.85
CA PRO A 74 -0.46 16.38 5.31
C PRO A 74 0.73 15.45 5.55
N VAL A 75 0.90 15.08 6.82
CA VAL A 75 2.01 14.24 7.29
C VAL A 75 1.60 12.77 7.17
N PRO A 76 2.39 11.90 6.52
CA PRO A 76 2.09 10.48 6.45
C PRO A 76 2.28 9.81 7.81
N PHE A 77 1.32 8.95 8.15
CA PHE A 77 1.35 8.10 9.34
C PHE A 77 1.71 6.67 8.97
N PHE A 78 2.60 6.08 9.75
CA PHE A 78 3.01 4.69 9.61
C PHE A 78 2.73 3.93 10.91
N TYR A 79 2.17 2.74 10.82
CA TYR A 79 2.05 1.85 11.96
C TYR A 79 3.20 0.84 12.01
N ILE A 80 3.61 0.51 13.24
CA ILE A 80 4.54 -0.58 13.53
C ILE A 80 3.76 -1.61 14.35
N CYS A 81 3.75 -2.86 13.92
CA CYS A 81 3.08 -3.94 14.65
C CYS A 81 3.72 -5.29 14.32
N ASP A 82 3.60 -6.26 15.25
CA ASP A 82 4.13 -7.61 15.07
C ASP A 82 3.20 -8.48 14.23
N LYS A 83 1.89 -8.27 14.35
CA LYS A 83 0.86 -9.03 13.64
C LYS A 83 -0.32 -8.13 13.29
N TYR A 84 -0.94 -8.41 12.16
CA TYR A 84 -2.19 -7.75 11.77
C TYR A 84 -3.13 -8.70 11.03
N THR A 85 -4.42 -8.39 11.09
CA THR A 85 -5.44 -9.05 10.28
C THR A 85 -5.79 -8.18 9.08
N LYS A 86 -6.34 -8.82 8.04
CA LYS A 86 -6.76 -8.13 6.80
C LYS A 86 -7.80 -7.03 7.05
N ASN A 87 -8.63 -7.21 8.07
CA ASN A 87 -9.67 -6.24 8.43
C ASN A 87 -9.08 -5.02 9.14
N GLU A 88 -8.12 -5.23 10.04
CA GLU A 88 -7.41 -4.15 10.72
C GLU A 88 -6.68 -3.23 9.73
N VAL A 89 -5.98 -3.80 8.76
CA VAL A 89 -5.31 -2.98 7.73
C VAL A 89 -6.31 -2.14 6.95
N LYS A 90 -7.48 -2.68 6.60
CA LYS A 90 -8.53 -1.90 5.93
C LYS A 90 -9.04 -0.74 6.77
N GLU A 91 -9.17 -0.93 8.08
CA GLU A 91 -9.58 0.13 9.01
C GLU A 91 -8.50 1.20 9.11
N TRP A 92 -7.24 0.81 9.28
CA TRP A 92 -6.13 1.76 9.35
C TRP A 92 -5.96 2.58 8.08
N LEU A 93 -6.11 1.96 6.91
CA LEU A 93 -6.09 2.68 5.64
C LEU A 93 -7.26 3.67 5.51
N LYS A 94 -8.46 3.32 6.00
CA LYS A 94 -9.60 4.26 6.08
C LYS A 94 -9.30 5.41 7.05
N ASP A 95 -8.63 5.10 8.14
CA ASP A 95 -8.19 6.10 9.11
C ASP A 95 -7.03 6.95 8.60
N GLY A 96 -6.47 6.62 7.41
CA GLY A 96 -5.44 7.38 6.72
C GLY A 96 -4.02 7.06 7.18
N VAL A 97 -3.78 5.86 7.68
CA VAL A 97 -2.43 5.30 7.80
C VAL A 97 -1.89 5.06 6.39
N PHE A 98 -0.66 5.48 6.14
CA PHE A 98 -0.03 5.39 4.83
C PHE A 98 0.48 3.98 4.53
N ASP A 99 1.21 3.39 5.47
CA ASP A 99 1.73 2.03 5.37
C ASP A 99 1.97 1.42 6.76
N VAL A 100 2.24 0.12 6.80
CA VAL A 100 2.46 -0.66 8.02
C VAL A 100 3.79 -1.40 7.94
N PHE A 101 4.62 -1.26 8.97
CA PHE A 101 5.85 -2.02 9.15
C PHE A 101 5.61 -3.21 10.08
N LEU A 102 6.12 -4.38 9.68
CA LEU A 102 6.08 -5.58 10.51
C LEU A 102 7.35 -5.69 11.34
N SER A 103 7.19 -5.71 12.64
CA SER A 103 8.22 -5.90 13.68
C SER A 103 9.39 -4.94 13.63
N LYS A 104 10.00 -4.70 12.47
CA LYS A 104 11.14 -3.79 12.29
C LYS A 104 10.88 -2.78 11.20
N VAL A 105 11.28 -1.55 11.45
CA VAL A 105 11.27 -0.49 10.45
C VAL A 105 12.58 -0.56 9.68
N ASP A 106 12.47 -0.70 8.36
CA ASP A 106 13.58 -0.52 7.44
C ASP A 106 13.74 0.98 7.16
N PRO A 107 14.84 1.63 7.59
CA PRO A 107 15.02 3.06 7.41
C PRO A 107 15.08 3.50 5.96
N ASP A 108 15.70 2.73 5.06
CA ASP A 108 15.81 3.06 3.63
C ASP A 108 14.45 3.01 2.94
N ARG A 109 13.64 2.01 3.29
CA ARG A 109 12.25 1.93 2.82
C ARG A 109 11.43 3.11 3.32
N LEU A 110 11.57 3.47 4.60
CA LEU A 110 10.88 4.62 5.18
C LEU A 110 11.28 5.92 4.47
N GLU A 111 12.57 6.16 4.23
CA GLU A 111 13.06 7.34 3.51
C GLU A 111 12.42 7.43 2.13
N SER A 112 12.45 6.34 1.37
CA SER A 112 11.87 6.27 0.04
C SER A 112 10.38 6.62 0.03
N GLN A 113 9.62 6.10 1.00
CA GLN A 113 8.20 6.36 1.14
C GLN A 113 7.90 7.81 1.54
N VAL A 114 8.66 8.39 2.45
CA VAL A 114 8.49 9.79 2.88
C VAL A 114 8.84 10.75 1.74
N VAL A 115 9.94 10.51 1.03
CA VAL A 115 10.32 11.30 -0.16
C VAL A 115 9.26 11.21 -1.26
N PHE A 116 8.71 10.02 -1.49
CA PHE A 116 7.64 9.81 -2.45
C PHE A 116 6.38 10.60 -2.08
N THR A 117 5.95 10.57 -0.81
CA THR A 117 4.78 11.33 -0.34
C THR A 117 4.97 12.83 -0.49
N LYS A 118 6.16 13.35 -0.24
CA LYS A 118 6.50 14.76 -0.46
C LYS A 118 6.42 15.16 -1.94
N LYS A 119 6.92 14.32 -2.84
CA LYS A 119 6.90 14.57 -4.30
C LYS A 119 5.49 14.60 -4.89
N ILE A 120 4.57 13.79 -4.36
CA ILE A 120 3.19 13.72 -4.84
C ILE A 120 2.36 14.92 -4.36
N ASN A 121 2.88 15.81 -3.51
CA ASN A 121 2.10 16.85 -2.86
C ASN A 121 0.80 16.23 -2.33
N PHE A 122 0.89 15.51 -1.22
CA PHE A 122 -0.25 14.85 -0.59
C PHE A 122 -1.29 15.92 -0.29
N SER A 123 -2.11 16.24 -1.30
CA SER A 123 -3.13 17.27 -1.17
C SER A 123 -4.12 16.79 -0.10
N LYS A 124 -4.53 17.69 0.78
CA LYS A 124 -5.56 17.49 1.83
C LYS A 124 -6.80 16.75 1.30
N LYS A 125 -6.97 16.67 0.00
CA LYS A 125 -8.05 15.98 -0.72
C LYS A 125 -7.94 14.45 -0.73
N VAL A 126 -6.73 13.87 -0.61
CA VAL A 126 -6.52 12.41 -0.62
C VAL A 126 -6.92 11.78 0.72
N ILE A 127 -6.78 12.52 1.83
CA ILE A 127 -7.14 12.03 3.18
C ILE A 127 -8.65 12.10 3.45
N LYS A 128 -9.40 12.95 2.70
CA LYS A 128 -10.86 13.09 2.83
C LYS A 128 -11.67 12.23 1.86
N SER A 129 -11.06 11.61 0.90
CA SER A 129 -11.81 10.73 0.01
C SER A 129 -11.88 9.34 0.63
N ASP A 130 -13.06 8.92 1.05
CA ASP A 130 -13.46 7.54 0.83
C ASP A 130 -12.90 7.15 -0.53
N ILE A 131 -11.88 6.27 -0.56
CA ILE A 131 -11.27 5.81 -1.80
C ILE A 131 -12.25 4.83 -2.49
N LEU A 132 -13.45 5.30 -2.71
CA LEU A 132 -14.35 4.87 -3.77
C LEU A 132 -14.04 5.78 -4.95
N TYR A 133 -13.01 5.42 -5.72
CA TYR A 133 -12.75 6.06 -7.00
C TYR A 133 -14.01 5.86 -7.87
N LYS A 134 -14.92 6.85 -7.80
CA LYS A 134 -16.12 6.87 -8.66
C LYS A 134 -15.67 7.30 -10.05
N ILE A 135 -15.56 6.34 -10.93
CA ILE A 135 -15.32 6.62 -12.34
C ILE A 135 -16.53 7.42 -12.86
N PRO A 136 -16.33 8.61 -13.46
CA PRO A 136 -17.42 9.37 -14.07
C PRO A 136 -18.19 8.51 -15.07
N PHE A 137 -19.52 8.64 -15.08
CA PHE A 137 -20.38 7.81 -15.93
C PHE A 137 -20.01 7.89 -17.42
N LEU A 138 -19.73 9.09 -17.93
CA LEU A 138 -19.26 9.31 -19.31
C LEU A 138 -17.98 8.52 -19.64
N LYS A 139 -16.99 8.56 -18.76
CA LYS A 139 -15.76 7.80 -18.94
C LYS A 139 -16.04 6.30 -18.94
N ARG A 140 -16.88 5.83 -18.01
CA ARG A 140 -17.25 4.41 -17.93
C ARG A 140 -17.97 3.93 -19.18
N SER A 141 -18.90 4.74 -19.71
CA SER A 141 -19.62 4.43 -20.95
C SER A 141 -18.68 4.35 -22.14
N PHE A 142 -17.79 5.32 -22.27
CA PHE A 142 -16.76 5.33 -23.32
C PHE A 142 -15.86 4.10 -23.24
N ASP A 143 -15.32 3.78 -22.05
CA ASP A 143 -14.48 2.61 -21.83
C ASP A 143 -15.21 1.31 -22.21
N LEU A 144 -16.49 1.18 -21.87
CA LEU A 144 -17.30 0.02 -22.21
C LEU A 144 -17.53 -0.11 -23.73
N ILE A 145 -17.82 0.98 -24.41
CA ILE A 145 -18.02 0.98 -25.87
C ILE A 145 -16.72 0.56 -26.55
N VAL A 146 -15.61 1.21 -26.22
CA VAL A 146 -14.29 0.89 -26.82
C VAL A 146 -13.90 -0.56 -26.53
N ALA A 147 -14.06 -1.02 -25.29
CA ALA A 147 -13.75 -2.40 -24.92
C ALA A 147 -14.65 -3.42 -25.66
N SER A 148 -15.92 -3.10 -25.85
CA SER A 148 -16.84 -3.98 -26.61
C SER A 148 -16.44 -4.12 -28.07
N PHE A 149 -16.09 -3.03 -28.73
CA PHE A 149 -15.54 -3.07 -30.09
C PHE A 149 -14.23 -3.86 -30.15
N ALA A 150 -13.30 -3.60 -29.22
CA ALA A 150 -12.04 -4.32 -29.17
C ALA A 150 -12.26 -5.84 -29.02
N VAL A 151 -13.17 -6.27 -28.12
CA VAL A 151 -13.52 -7.67 -27.95
C VAL A 151 -14.13 -8.26 -29.22
N LEU A 152 -15.03 -7.53 -29.89
CA LEU A 152 -15.67 -7.99 -31.14
C LEU A 152 -14.62 -8.25 -32.23
N PHE A 153 -13.66 -7.33 -32.42
CA PHE A 153 -12.60 -7.50 -33.43
C PHE A 153 -11.58 -8.57 -33.08
N VAL A 154 -11.26 -8.74 -31.79
CA VAL A 154 -10.28 -9.71 -31.32
C VAL A 154 -10.90 -11.10 -31.13
N SER A 155 -12.24 -11.21 -30.99
CA SER A 155 -12.93 -12.48 -30.72
C SER A 155 -12.65 -13.60 -31.73
N PRO A 156 -12.50 -13.39 -33.07
CA PRO A 156 -12.15 -14.44 -33.98
C PRO A 156 -10.75 -15.03 -33.67
N ILE A 157 -9.79 -14.16 -33.37
CA ILE A 157 -8.41 -14.57 -33.03
C ILE A 157 -8.42 -15.36 -31.71
N LEU A 158 -9.18 -14.89 -30.70
CA LEU A 158 -9.35 -15.60 -29.42
C LEU A 158 -9.99 -16.97 -29.63
N LEU A 159 -10.97 -17.08 -30.51
CA LEU A 159 -11.63 -18.35 -30.82
C LEU A 159 -10.63 -19.34 -31.43
N PHE A 160 -9.82 -18.92 -32.41
CA PHE A 160 -8.76 -19.75 -32.96
C PHE A 160 -7.75 -20.19 -31.90
N ALA A 161 -7.33 -19.27 -31.03
CA ALA A 161 -6.41 -19.59 -29.93
C ALA A 161 -7.01 -20.63 -28.97
N VAL A 162 -8.30 -20.48 -28.60
CA VAL A 162 -9.00 -21.43 -27.74
C VAL A 162 -9.07 -22.81 -28.37
N ILE A 163 -9.38 -22.89 -29.67
CA ILE A 163 -9.42 -24.16 -30.42
C ILE A 163 -8.03 -24.79 -30.45
N ALA A 164 -6.98 -24.02 -30.77
CA ALA A 164 -5.61 -24.51 -30.80
C ALA A 164 -5.17 -25.09 -29.45
N ILE A 165 -5.40 -24.36 -28.35
CA ILE A 165 -5.10 -24.83 -26.98
C ILE A 165 -5.86 -26.13 -26.67
N ARG A 166 -7.11 -26.24 -27.13
CA ARG A 166 -7.93 -27.43 -26.86
C ARG A 166 -7.47 -28.65 -27.63
N LEU A 167 -6.97 -28.45 -28.86
CA LEU A 167 -6.42 -29.50 -29.69
C LEU A 167 -5.04 -29.98 -29.20
N GLU A 168 -4.22 -29.02 -28.71
CA GLU A 168 -2.86 -29.32 -28.24
C GLU A 168 -2.87 -30.13 -26.94
N SER A 169 -3.77 -29.82 -25.98
CA SER A 169 -3.79 -30.52 -24.71
C SER A 169 -5.17 -30.54 -24.04
N ARG A 170 -5.49 -31.66 -23.38
CA ARG A 170 -6.69 -31.82 -22.57
C ARG A 170 -6.59 -30.98 -21.30
N GLY A 171 -7.67 -30.25 -20.94
CA GLY A 171 -7.74 -29.45 -19.72
C GLY A 171 -8.43 -28.10 -19.88
N LYS A 172 -8.38 -27.26 -18.83
CA LYS A 172 -8.96 -25.90 -18.86
C LYS A 172 -8.17 -25.02 -19.81
N VAL A 173 -8.85 -24.28 -20.68
CA VAL A 173 -8.24 -23.35 -21.65
C VAL A 173 -7.74 -22.07 -21.01
N TYR A 174 -8.28 -21.71 -19.85
CA TYR A 174 -7.94 -20.50 -19.13
C TYR A 174 -7.37 -20.80 -17.75
N TYR A 175 -6.52 -19.93 -17.30
CA TYR A 175 -5.97 -19.87 -15.96
C TYR A 175 -6.49 -18.63 -15.24
N THR A 176 -6.82 -18.76 -13.97
CA THR A 176 -7.33 -17.66 -13.14
C THR A 176 -6.31 -17.27 -12.10
N SER A 177 -5.90 -16.02 -12.08
CA SER A 177 -5.03 -15.49 -11.02
C SER A 177 -5.73 -14.35 -10.28
N LYS A 178 -5.53 -14.30 -8.97
CA LYS A 178 -6.06 -13.19 -8.17
C LYS A 178 -5.16 -11.98 -8.29
N ARG A 179 -5.74 -10.84 -8.66
CA ARG A 179 -5.05 -9.56 -8.79
C ARG A 179 -5.70 -8.50 -7.91
N VAL A 180 -4.92 -7.51 -7.50
CA VAL A 180 -5.41 -6.37 -6.74
C VAL A 180 -5.73 -5.23 -7.71
N GLY A 181 -6.97 -4.77 -7.69
CA GLY A 181 -7.44 -3.64 -8.49
C GLY A 181 -7.54 -2.36 -7.68
N THR A 182 -8.20 -1.36 -8.27
CA THR A 182 -8.45 -0.05 -7.66
C THR A 182 -9.21 -0.21 -6.34
N GLY A 183 -8.73 0.48 -5.30
CA GLY A 183 -9.31 0.40 -3.96
C GLY A 183 -9.03 -0.93 -3.25
N TYR A 184 -7.91 -1.58 -3.58
CA TYR A 184 -7.48 -2.87 -3.00
C TYR A 184 -8.49 -4.01 -3.15
N LYS A 185 -9.44 -3.89 -4.08
CA LYS A 185 -10.39 -4.97 -4.38
C LYS A 185 -9.68 -6.07 -5.13
N ILE A 186 -9.75 -7.29 -4.58
CA ILE A 186 -9.22 -8.48 -5.25
C ILE A 186 -10.23 -8.91 -6.30
N PHE A 187 -9.77 -9.10 -7.52
CA PHE A 187 -10.55 -9.62 -8.63
C PHE A 187 -9.86 -10.79 -9.30
N ASP A 188 -10.64 -11.63 -9.97
CA ASP A 188 -10.14 -12.75 -10.74
C ASP A 188 -9.72 -12.27 -12.13
N PHE A 189 -8.43 -12.42 -12.43
CA PHE A 189 -7.85 -12.12 -13.74
C PHE A 189 -7.75 -13.41 -14.56
N TYR A 190 -8.42 -13.44 -15.69
CA TYR A 190 -8.43 -14.58 -16.60
C TYR A 190 -7.33 -14.45 -17.65
N LYS A 191 -6.57 -15.50 -17.86
CA LYS A 191 -5.50 -15.59 -18.84
C LYS A 191 -5.65 -16.89 -19.62
N LEU A 192 -5.45 -16.85 -20.94
CA LEU A 192 -5.35 -18.06 -21.74
C LEU A 192 -4.14 -18.87 -21.30
N ARG A 193 -4.29 -20.20 -21.30
CA ARG A 193 -3.22 -21.11 -20.93
C ARG A 193 -2.15 -21.11 -21.99
N SER A 194 -0.94 -20.75 -21.62
CA SER A 194 0.27 -20.77 -22.47
C SER A 194 1.24 -21.91 -22.15
N MET A 195 0.96 -22.66 -21.06
CA MET A 195 1.80 -23.80 -20.63
C MET A 195 0.97 -25.08 -20.59
N SER A 196 1.62 -26.22 -20.79
CA SER A 196 0.96 -27.53 -20.65
C SER A 196 0.53 -27.78 -19.19
N THR A 197 -0.46 -28.66 -18.99
CA THR A 197 -0.94 -29.03 -17.64
C THR A 197 0.16 -29.62 -16.75
N ASP A 198 1.20 -30.20 -17.34
CA ASP A 198 2.30 -30.87 -16.66
C ASP A 198 3.54 -29.96 -16.50
N ALA A 199 3.41 -28.66 -16.82
CA ALA A 199 4.54 -27.73 -16.76
C ALA A 199 5.10 -27.59 -15.33
N ASP A 200 4.23 -27.55 -14.31
CA ASP A 200 4.65 -27.43 -12.91
C ASP A 200 5.37 -28.69 -12.40
N SER A 201 4.99 -29.89 -12.86
CA SER A 201 5.71 -31.11 -12.53
C SER A 201 7.07 -31.17 -13.22
N LYS A 202 7.12 -30.83 -14.49
CA LYS A 202 8.38 -30.74 -15.25
C LYS A 202 9.35 -29.69 -14.69
N LEU A 203 8.83 -28.58 -14.18
CA LEU A 203 9.65 -27.54 -13.55
C LEU A 203 10.28 -28.05 -12.23
N LYS A 204 9.54 -28.83 -11.45
CA LYS A 204 10.08 -29.49 -10.24
C LYS A 204 11.16 -30.48 -10.55
N ASP A 205 11.00 -31.27 -11.61
CA ASP A 205 12.00 -32.25 -12.05
C ASP A 205 13.27 -31.59 -12.58
N LEU A 206 13.20 -30.35 -13.07
CA LEU A 206 14.33 -29.57 -13.55
C LEU A 206 14.98 -28.68 -12.49
N SER A 207 14.34 -28.50 -11.33
CA SER A 207 14.82 -27.61 -10.26
C SER A 207 16.14 -28.09 -9.63
N HIS A 208 16.52 -29.36 -9.82
CA HIS A 208 17.79 -29.93 -9.36
C HIS A 208 18.97 -29.71 -10.33
N LEU A 209 18.70 -29.12 -11.50
CA LEU A 209 19.72 -28.82 -12.52
C LEU A 209 20.24 -27.37 -12.46
N ASN A 210 19.74 -26.55 -11.53
CA ASN A 210 20.15 -25.14 -11.32
C ASN A 210 20.87 -24.97 -9.98
#